data_d4de8708aaaa019f41ecfe8ae5f0e090
#
_entry.id   d4de8708aaaa019f41ecfe8ae5f0e090
#
_cell.length_a   1.000
_cell.length_b   1.000
_cell.length_c   1.000
_cell.angle_alpha   90.00
_cell.angle_beta   90.00
_cell.angle_gamma   90.00
#
_symmetry.space_group_name_H-M   'P 1'
#
loop_
_entity.id
_entity.type
_entity.pdbx_description
1 polymer ?
#
loop_
_entity_poly.entity_id
_entity_poly.type
_entity_poly.pdbx_seq_one_letter_code
_entity_poly.pdbx_strand_id
1 'polypeptide(L)'
;TISSSSITHPRYMNDIAHNLAQVRDKISAAAARCGRAPEEITLLAVSKTKPASAIEEAMAAGQLAFGENYVQEGVDKIRYFQETGATGLQWHFIGPLQSNKSRLVAEHFDWCHTVDRLKIAVRLSEQRPAQLPPLNVLIQINISDEQSKSGIPPEELDALAAEIAKLPNLQLRGLMAIPAPESEYVRQFAVAQQMAVAFARLKTHYPTVDTLSLGMSDDMEAAIAAGSTMVRIGTAIFGARDYSKKQGI
;
A
#
# COMPACT_ATOMS: atom_id res chain seq x y z
N THR A 1 28.87 25.16 -20.97
CA THR A 1 27.50 24.96 -21.47
C THR A 1 27.23 23.51 -21.82
N ILE A 2 28.21 22.86 -22.40
CA ILE A 2 28.04 21.44 -22.81
C ILE A 2 28.02 20.52 -21.61
N SER A 3 28.75 20.85 -20.58
CA SER A 3 28.85 20.02 -19.40
C SER A 3 27.55 19.93 -18.59
N SER A 4 26.69 20.95 -18.72
CA SER A 4 25.47 20.97 -17.92
C SER A 4 24.49 19.89 -18.33
N SER A 5 24.42 19.56 -19.60
CA SER A 5 23.46 18.54 -20.06
C SER A 5 23.86 17.14 -19.61
N SER A 6 25.17 16.85 -19.56
CA SER A 6 25.64 15.55 -19.14
C SER A 6 25.46 15.34 -17.63
N ILE A 7 25.48 16.41 -16.84
CA ILE A 7 25.29 16.33 -15.40
C ILE A 7 23.81 16.17 -15.04
N THR A 8 22.92 16.88 -15.75
CA THR A 8 21.51 16.88 -15.44
C THR A 8 20.82 15.58 -15.85
N HIS A 9 21.32 14.89 -16.84
CA HIS A 9 20.66 13.70 -17.38
C HIS A 9 20.52 12.56 -16.35
N PRO A 10 21.59 12.13 -15.63
CA PRO A 10 21.43 11.12 -14.59
C PRO A 10 20.54 11.59 -13.45
N ARG A 11 20.64 12.86 -13.06
CA ARG A 11 19.79 13.42 -12.02
C ARG A 11 18.32 13.37 -12.42
N TYR A 12 18.02 13.68 -13.68
CA TYR A 12 16.66 13.66 -14.19
C TYR A 12 16.04 12.25 -14.11
N MET A 13 16.82 11.22 -14.43
CA MET A 13 16.35 9.84 -14.39
C MET A 13 16.01 9.39 -12.97
N ASN A 14 16.59 10.03 -11.95
CA ASN A 14 16.36 9.70 -10.55
C ASN A 14 15.51 10.75 -9.83
N ASP A 15 14.88 11.63 -10.57
CA ASP A 15 14.08 12.70 -10.01
C ASP A 15 12.73 12.16 -9.52
N ILE A 16 12.61 12.04 -8.21
CA ILE A 16 11.42 11.48 -7.57
C ILE A 16 10.19 12.37 -7.82
N ALA A 17 10.36 13.71 -7.79
CA ALA A 17 9.26 14.62 -8.06
C ALA A 17 8.70 14.43 -9.47
N HIS A 18 9.60 14.30 -10.46
CA HIS A 18 9.20 14.05 -11.84
C HIS A 18 8.50 12.69 -11.97
N ASN A 19 9.05 11.66 -11.34
CA ASN A 19 8.48 10.33 -11.38
C ASN A 19 7.08 10.31 -10.75
N LEU A 20 6.89 11.00 -9.63
CA LEU A 20 5.58 11.12 -8.99
C LEU A 20 4.57 11.79 -9.91
N ALA A 21 4.98 12.87 -10.59
CA ALA A 21 4.10 13.56 -11.52
C ALA A 21 3.66 12.62 -12.65
N GLN A 22 4.59 11.84 -13.20
CA GLN A 22 4.26 10.86 -14.25
C GLN A 22 3.30 9.77 -13.74
N VAL A 23 3.52 9.25 -12.54
CA VAL A 23 2.64 8.23 -11.97
C VAL A 23 1.25 8.80 -11.74
N ARG A 24 1.15 10.01 -11.21
CA ARG A 24 -0.15 10.66 -10.99
C ARG A 24 -0.87 10.91 -12.30
N ASP A 25 -0.16 11.26 -13.35
CA ASP A 25 -0.76 11.43 -14.69
C ASP A 25 -1.33 10.11 -15.21
N LYS A 26 -0.61 9.01 -14.98
CA LYS A 26 -1.10 7.68 -15.38
C LYS A 26 -2.36 7.29 -14.61
N ILE A 27 -2.40 7.57 -13.32
CA ILE A 27 -3.59 7.33 -12.50
C ILE A 27 -4.75 8.15 -13.01
N SER A 28 -4.55 9.44 -13.28
CA SER A 28 -5.58 10.33 -13.80
C SER A 28 -6.11 9.84 -15.15
N ALA A 29 -5.22 9.41 -16.04
CA ALA A 29 -5.61 8.89 -17.34
C ALA A 29 -6.42 7.60 -17.21
N ALA A 30 -5.99 6.69 -16.34
CA ALA A 30 -6.72 5.44 -16.11
C ALA A 30 -8.12 5.71 -15.51
N ALA A 31 -8.21 6.64 -14.57
CA ALA A 31 -9.49 7.03 -13.98
C ALA A 31 -10.42 7.63 -15.04
N ALA A 32 -9.89 8.53 -15.87
CA ALA A 32 -10.68 9.18 -16.92
C ALA A 32 -11.26 8.17 -17.90
N ARG A 33 -10.47 7.13 -18.28
CA ARG A 33 -10.93 6.12 -19.22
C ARG A 33 -12.14 5.33 -18.74
N CYS A 34 -12.30 5.20 -17.43
CA CYS A 34 -13.44 4.47 -16.86
C CYS A 34 -14.45 5.38 -16.17
N GLY A 35 -14.37 6.69 -16.40
CA GLY A 35 -15.37 7.64 -15.89
C GLY A 35 -15.26 7.94 -14.40
N ARG A 36 -14.07 7.74 -13.81
CA ARG A 36 -13.83 7.99 -12.40
C ARG A 36 -13.03 9.27 -12.21
N ALA A 37 -13.22 9.92 -11.05
CA ALA A 37 -12.41 11.08 -10.67
C ALA A 37 -11.06 10.57 -10.12
N PRO A 38 -9.94 11.24 -10.45
CA PRO A 38 -8.61 10.81 -9.94
C PRO A 38 -8.55 10.81 -8.41
N GLU A 39 -9.32 11.67 -7.76
CA GLU A 39 -9.35 11.78 -6.30
C GLU A 39 -9.92 10.54 -5.62
N GLU A 40 -10.61 9.68 -6.36
CA GLU A 40 -11.11 8.40 -5.84
C GLU A 40 -10.00 7.38 -5.63
N ILE A 41 -8.83 7.59 -6.23
CA ILE A 41 -7.72 6.66 -6.17
C ILE A 41 -6.57 7.28 -5.38
N THR A 42 -6.17 6.63 -4.30
CA THR A 42 -5.01 7.03 -3.51
C THR A 42 -3.76 6.37 -4.06
N LEU A 43 -2.70 7.15 -4.23
CA LEU A 43 -1.38 6.62 -4.55
C LEU A 43 -0.64 6.32 -3.25
N LEU A 44 -0.29 5.06 -3.05
CA LEU A 44 0.59 4.64 -1.96
C LEU A 44 1.99 4.47 -2.53
N ALA A 45 2.94 5.29 -2.08
CA ALA A 45 4.33 5.21 -2.52
C ALA A 45 5.03 4.12 -1.72
N VAL A 46 5.47 3.05 -2.40
CA VAL A 46 6.14 1.94 -1.75
C VAL A 46 7.60 2.28 -1.58
N SER A 47 8.00 2.54 -0.33
CA SER A 47 9.32 3.08 0.02
C SER A 47 10.26 2.06 0.63
N LYS A 48 9.90 0.78 0.59
CA LYS A 48 10.76 -0.29 1.11
C LYS A 48 12.16 -0.22 0.47
N THR A 49 13.17 -0.46 1.28
CA THR A 49 14.59 -0.46 0.87
C THR A 49 15.13 0.89 0.41
N LYS A 50 14.36 1.95 0.53
CA LYS A 50 14.79 3.29 0.14
C LYS A 50 15.16 4.11 1.37
N PRO A 51 16.15 5.02 1.26
CA PRO A 51 16.57 5.82 2.41
C PRO A 51 15.54 6.91 2.75
N ALA A 52 15.66 7.45 3.95
CA ALA A 52 14.80 8.55 4.39
C ALA A 52 14.88 9.76 3.46
N SER A 53 16.05 10.01 2.86
CA SER A 53 16.21 11.11 1.91
C SER A 53 15.30 10.98 0.69
N ALA A 54 15.06 9.77 0.22
CA ALA A 54 14.14 9.54 -0.90
C ALA A 54 12.70 9.86 -0.49
N ILE A 55 12.33 9.50 0.74
CA ILE A 55 11.01 9.83 1.27
C ILE A 55 10.85 11.34 1.42
N GLU A 56 11.90 12.03 1.89
CA GLU A 56 11.89 13.50 2.00
C GLU A 56 11.66 14.18 0.65
N GLU A 57 12.30 13.68 -0.41
CA GLU A 57 12.06 14.19 -1.76
C GLU A 57 10.60 13.97 -2.19
N ALA A 58 10.03 12.79 -1.88
CA ALA A 58 8.64 12.51 -2.21
C ALA A 58 7.68 13.42 -1.42
N MET A 59 7.98 13.66 -0.14
CA MET A 59 7.20 14.58 0.68
C MET A 59 7.20 16.00 0.10
N ALA A 60 8.36 16.47 -0.34
CA ALA A 60 8.49 17.80 -0.94
C ALA A 60 7.63 17.91 -2.20
N ALA A 61 7.35 16.81 -2.88
CA ALA A 61 6.49 16.75 -4.05
C ALA A 61 5.02 16.48 -3.68
N GLY A 62 4.68 16.48 -2.39
CA GLY A 62 3.30 16.35 -1.92
C GLY A 62 2.84 14.93 -1.59
N GLN A 63 3.74 13.95 -1.63
CA GLN A 63 3.37 12.58 -1.29
C GLN A 63 3.39 12.39 0.22
N LEU A 64 2.28 11.93 0.79
CA LEU A 64 2.14 11.77 2.24
C LEU A 64 1.92 10.31 2.66
N ALA A 65 1.42 9.45 1.78
CA ALA A 65 1.14 8.04 2.10
C ALA A 65 2.27 7.15 1.60
N PHE A 66 2.86 6.39 2.50
CA PHE A 66 4.00 5.52 2.22
C PHE A 66 3.75 4.09 2.68
N GLY A 67 4.22 3.14 1.89
CA GLY A 67 4.06 1.71 2.17
C GLY A 67 5.40 1.05 2.47
N GLU A 68 5.47 0.32 3.57
CA GLU A 68 6.66 -0.38 4.02
C GLU A 68 6.38 -1.88 4.15
N ASN A 69 7.36 -2.69 3.77
CA ASN A 69 7.20 -4.15 3.77
C ASN A 69 7.92 -4.84 4.92
N TYR A 70 8.85 -4.16 5.59
CA TYR A 70 9.68 -4.75 6.63
C TYR A 70 9.49 -3.95 7.91
N VAL A 71 9.12 -4.64 8.98
CA VAL A 71 8.66 -3.98 10.20
C VAL A 71 9.73 -3.05 10.77
N GLN A 72 10.95 -3.55 10.97
CA GLN A 72 12.00 -2.77 11.61
C GLN A 72 12.41 -1.57 10.75
N GLU A 73 12.56 -1.78 9.45
CA GLU A 73 12.86 -0.69 8.52
C GLU A 73 11.79 0.40 8.60
N GLY A 74 10.53 0.00 8.58
CA GLY A 74 9.41 0.94 8.65
C GLY A 74 9.40 1.72 9.96
N VAL A 75 9.59 1.02 11.09
CA VAL A 75 9.62 1.67 12.41
C VAL A 75 10.76 2.68 12.50
N ASP A 76 11.94 2.33 12.00
CA ASP A 76 13.09 3.25 12.02
C ASP A 76 12.79 4.51 11.21
N LYS A 77 12.15 4.38 10.06
CA LYS A 77 11.75 5.54 9.25
C LYS A 77 10.69 6.38 9.95
N ILE A 78 9.68 5.75 10.54
CA ILE A 78 8.62 6.46 11.25
C ILE A 78 9.23 7.28 12.40
N ARG A 79 10.12 6.67 13.17
CA ARG A 79 10.81 7.36 14.27
C ARG A 79 11.64 8.54 13.76
N TYR A 80 12.38 8.34 12.68
CA TYR A 80 13.18 9.40 12.07
C TYR A 80 12.30 10.61 11.74
N PHE A 81 11.17 10.38 11.07
CA PHE A 81 10.31 11.49 10.68
C PHE A 81 9.58 12.12 11.85
N GLN A 82 9.29 11.36 12.90
CA GLN A 82 8.77 11.93 14.14
C GLN A 82 9.80 12.87 14.79
N GLU A 83 11.05 12.47 14.82
CA GLU A 83 12.14 13.28 15.40
C GLU A 83 12.40 14.55 14.59
N THR A 84 12.23 14.51 13.28
CA THR A 84 12.41 15.69 12.45
C THR A 84 11.20 16.63 12.46
N GLY A 85 10.12 16.24 13.14
CA GLY A 85 8.93 17.07 13.23
C GLY A 85 8.03 17.04 12.00
N ALA A 86 8.22 16.07 11.11
CA ALA A 86 7.38 15.92 9.93
C ALA A 86 5.95 15.54 10.36
N THR A 87 4.96 16.20 9.78
CA THR A 87 3.55 15.96 10.09
C THR A 87 2.77 15.56 8.84
N GLY A 88 1.63 14.90 9.06
CA GLY A 88 0.72 14.54 7.98
C GLY A 88 1.09 13.28 7.24
N LEU A 89 2.19 12.60 7.60
CA LEU A 89 2.57 11.35 6.97
C LEU A 89 1.64 10.22 7.40
N GLN A 90 1.31 9.37 6.45
CA GLN A 90 0.55 8.15 6.70
C GLN A 90 1.41 6.95 6.37
N TRP A 91 1.58 6.07 7.35
CA TRP A 91 2.43 4.91 7.23
C TRP A 91 1.60 3.64 7.13
N HIS A 92 1.76 2.94 6.02
CA HIS A 92 1.02 1.71 5.72
C HIS A 92 1.98 0.52 5.76
N PHE A 93 1.67 -0.47 6.59
CA PHE A 93 2.41 -1.72 6.54
C PHE A 93 1.76 -2.63 5.51
N ILE A 94 2.50 -3.02 4.49
CA ILE A 94 1.98 -3.78 3.35
C ILE A 94 2.72 -5.10 3.12
N GLY A 95 3.61 -5.48 4.04
CA GLY A 95 4.34 -6.74 3.97
C GLY A 95 3.72 -7.83 4.82
N PRO A 96 4.20 -9.08 4.68
CA PRO A 96 3.75 -10.17 5.54
C PRO A 96 4.04 -9.85 6.99
N LEU A 97 3.08 -10.12 7.87
CA LEU A 97 3.22 -9.81 9.29
C LEU A 97 3.31 -11.05 10.13
N GLN A 98 4.47 -11.28 10.74
CA GLN A 98 4.68 -12.35 11.68
C GLN A 98 4.11 -11.96 13.05
N SER A 99 3.58 -12.95 13.78
CA SER A 99 2.95 -12.71 15.09
C SER A 99 3.87 -11.99 16.07
N ASN A 100 5.17 -12.34 16.07
CA ASN A 100 6.13 -11.75 17.00
C ASN A 100 6.54 -10.33 16.65
N LYS A 101 6.06 -9.79 15.54
CA LYS A 101 6.32 -8.42 15.09
C LYS A 101 5.08 -7.53 15.15
N SER A 102 3.92 -8.08 15.52
CA SER A 102 2.67 -7.34 15.48
C SER A 102 2.66 -6.11 16.36
N ARG A 103 3.32 -6.15 17.52
CA ARG A 103 3.34 -5.01 18.45
C ARG A 103 3.93 -3.76 17.80
N LEU A 104 5.02 -3.90 17.07
CA LEU A 104 5.66 -2.76 16.42
C LEU A 104 4.76 -2.12 15.38
N VAL A 105 4.01 -2.94 14.64
CA VAL A 105 3.03 -2.41 13.68
C VAL A 105 1.89 -1.72 14.42
N ALA A 106 1.36 -2.34 15.47
CA ALA A 106 0.27 -1.76 16.26
C ALA A 106 0.65 -0.42 16.89
N GLU A 107 1.91 -0.26 17.28
CA GLU A 107 2.34 0.96 17.99
C GLU A 107 2.74 2.09 17.06
N HIS A 108 3.14 1.80 15.82
CA HIS A 108 3.79 2.82 14.98
C HIS A 108 3.08 3.12 13.66
N PHE A 109 2.36 2.17 13.08
CA PHE A 109 1.76 2.35 11.77
C PHE A 109 0.34 2.91 11.87
N ASP A 110 -0.13 3.48 10.78
CA ASP A 110 -1.51 4.00 10.68
C ASP A 110 -2.43 3.01 10.00
N TRP A 111 -1.87 2.14 9.15
CA TRP A 111 -2.59 1.12 8.39
C TRP A 111 -1.82 -0.18 8.37
N CYS A 112 -2.55 -1.29 8.36
CA CYS A 112 -2.00 -2.62 8.07
C CYS A 112 -2.86 -3.29 7.00
N HIS A 113 -2.27 -3.58 5.83
CA HIS A 113 -2.98 -4.15 4.68
C HIS A 113 -3.02 -5.67 4.68
N THR A 114 -2.32 -6.31 5.60
CA THR A 114 -1.98 -7.73 5.47
C THR A 114 -2.56 -8.58 6.60
N VAL A 115 -3.76 -8.22 7.05
CA VAL A 115 -4.45 -9.01 8.06
C VAL A 115 -5.11 -10.19 7.37
N ASP A 116 -4.62 -11.40 7.64
CA ASP A 116 -5.13 -12.62 7.03
C ASP A 116 -5.41 -13.72 8.05
N ARG A 117 -5.43 -13.40 9.35
CA ARG A 117 -5.72 -14.35 10.43
C ARG A 117 -6.33 -13.61 11.59
N LEU A 118 -7.28 -14.27 12.26
CA LEU A 118 -7.86 -13.69 13.46
C LEU A 118 -6.81 -13.47 14.54
N LYS A 119 -5.86 -14.38 14.68
CA LYS A 119 -4.77 -14.23 15.67
C LYS A 119 -4.04 -12.91 15.53
N ILE A 120 -3.67 -12.54 14.30
CA ILE A 120 -2.96 -11.28 14.02
C ILE A 120 -3.87 -10.09 14.35
N ALA A 121 -5.13 -10.15 13.97
CA ALA A 121 -6.07 -9.07 14.25
C ALA A 121 -6.24 -8.86 15.76
N VAL A 122 -6.39 -9.94 16.53
CA VAL A 122 -6.51 -9.85 17.98
C VAL A 122 -5.26 -9.23 18.60
N ARG A 123 -4.08 -9.65 18.16
CA ARG A 123 -2.84 -9.09 18.68
C ARG A 123 -2.72 -7.60 18.38
N LEU A 124 -3.02 -7.19 17.15
CA LEU A 124 -2.98 -5.77 16.78
C LEU A 124 -3.96 -4.96 17.63
N SER A 125 -5.17 -5.49 17.84
CA SER A 125 -6.18 -4.85 18.67
C SER A 125 -5.71 -4.65 20.11
N GLU A 126 -5.15 -5.70 20.69
CA GLU A 126 -4.68 -5.67 22.08
C GLU A 126 -3.43 -4.79 22.27
N GLN A 127 -2.58 -4.74 21.25
CA GLN A 127 -1.29 -4.04 21.31
C GLN A 127 -1.37 -2.58 20.86
N ARG A 128 -2.44 -2.19 20.15
CA ARG A 128 -2.61 -0.80 19.73
C ARG A 128 -2.84 0.09 20.94
N PRO A 129 -1.99 1.11 21.19
CA PRO A 129 -2.21 2.01 22.31
C PRO A 129 -3.56 2.73 22.23
N ALA A 130 -4.29 2.76 23.35
CA ALA A 130 -5.64 3.31 23.36
C ALA A 130 -5.69 4.81 23.06
N GLN A 131 -4.59 5.53 23.32
CA GLN A 131 -4.50 6.97 23.04
C GLN A 131 -4.29 7.28 21.56
N LEU A 132 -3.94 6.28 20.74
CA LEU A 132 -3.82 6.45 19.30
C LEU A 132 -5.19 6.25 18.63
N PRO A 133 -5.40 6.86 17.45
CA PRO A 133 -6.57 6.49 16.65
C PRO A 133 -6.57 4.99 16.36
N PRO A 134 -7.73 4.39 16.13
CA PRO A 134 -7.77 2.97 15.75
C PRO A 134 -6.86 2.68 14.56
N LEU A 135 -6.20 1.54 14.57
CA LEU A 135 -5.40 1.09 13.44
C LEU A 135 -6.33 0.72 12.29
N ASN A 136 -6.09 1.32 11.13
CA ASN A 136 -6.85 0.97 9.93
C ASN A 136 -6.35 -0.35 9.38
N VAL A 137 -7.25 -1.33 9.23
CA VAL A 137 -6.85 -2.65 8.75
C VAL A 137 -7.61 -3.04 7.50
N LEU A 138 -6.91 -3.72 6.60
CA LEU A 138 -7.49 -4.36 5.43
C LEU A 138 -7.30 -5.87 5.57
N ILE A 139 -8.27 -6.63 5.08
CA ILE A 139 -8.15 -8.08 5.02
C ILE A 139 -7.48 -8.44 3.70
N GLN A 140 -6.42 -9.21 3.77
CA GLN A 140 -5.73 -9.67 2.58
C GLN A 140 -6.37 -10.94 2.05
N ILE A 141 -6.74 -10.91 0.77
CA ILE A 141 -7.36 -12.02 0.06
C ILE A 141 -6.34 -12.65 -0.88
N ASN A 142 -6.22 -13.97 -0.84
CA ASN A 142 -5.46 -14.71 -1.83
C ASN A 142 -6.38 -15.02 -3.01
N ILE A 143 -6.48 -14.06 -3.93
CA ILE A 143 -7.46 -14.13 -5.02
C ILE A 143 -7.02 -15.07 -6.13
N SER A 144 -5.73 -15.34 -6.24
CA SER A 144 -5.18 -16.18 -7.31
C SER A 144 -4.99 -17.64 -6.87
N ASP A 145 -5.42 -17.99 -5.66
CA ASP A 145 -5.34 -19.33 -5.10
C ASP A 145 -3.91 -19.91 -5.14
N GLU A 146 -2.92 -19.07 -4.84
CA GLU A 146 -1.53 -19.49 -4.74
C GLU A 146 -1.24 -19.95 -3.33
N GLN A 147 -0.94 -21.24 -3.14
CA GLN A 147 -0.74 -21.83 -1.81
C GLN A 147 0.44 -21.21 -1.05
N SER A 148 1.44 -20.72 -1.77
CA SER A 148 2.64 -20.14 -1.15
C SER A 148 2.46 -18.66 -0.77
N LYS A 149 1.36 -18.04 -1.12
CA LYS A 149 1.11 -16.63 -0.88
C LYS A 149 0.28 -16.40 0.38
N SER A 150 0.46 -15.21 0.95
CA SER A 150 -0.35 -14.76 2.08
C SER A 150 -1.77 -14.42 1.63
N GLY A 151 -2.66 -14.32 2.59
CA GLY A 151 -4.06 -13.98 2.34
C GLY A 151 -4.96 -15.17 2.57
N ILE A 152 -6.23 -14.88 2.84
CA ILE A 152 -7.25 -15.91 3.03
C ILE A 152 -7.94 -16.22 1.71
N PRO A 153 -8.50 -17.43 1.56
CA PRO A 153 -9.39 -17.70 0.45
C PRO A 153 -10.61 -16.76 0.50
N PRO A 154 -11.16 -16.37 -0.65
CA PRO A 154 -12.32 -15.46 -0.67
C PRO A 154 -13.50 -15.92 0.17
N GLU A 155 -13.74 -17.22 0.25
CA GLU A 155 -14.87 -17.79 1.00
C GLU A 155 -14.74 -17.63 2.52
N GLU A 156 -13.55 -17.29 3.03
CA GLU A 156 -13.34 -17.04 4.46
C GLU A 156 -13.52 -15.57 4.85
N LEU A 157 -13.79 -14.70 3.87
CA LEU A 157 -13.85 -13.26 4.12
C LEU A 157 -14.94 -12.89 5.12
N ASP A 158 -16.16 -13.38 4.94
CA ASP A 158 -17.27 -12.95 5.76
C ASP A 158 -17.06 -13.27 7.23
N ALA A 159 -16.53 -14.46 7.52
CA ALA A 159 -16.27 -14.88 8.91
C ALA A 159 -15.18 -14.03 9.56
N LEU A 160 -14.07 -13.78 8.84
CA LEU A 160 -12.97 -13.00 9.41
C LEU A 160 -13.39 -11.53 9.59
N ALA A 161 -14.12 -10.97 8.64
CA ALA A 161 -14.59 -9.59 8.72
C ALA A 161 -15.50 -9.39 9.94
N ALA A 162 -16.41 -10.34 10.19
CA ALA A 162 -17.31 -10.27 11.35
C ALA A 162 -16.53 -10.26 12.67
N GLU A 163 -15.48 -11.06 12.76
CA GLU A 163 -14.66 -11.10 13.97
C GLU A 163 -13.84 -9.81 14.14
N ILE A 164 -13.23 -9.30 13.06
CA ILE A 164 -12.42 -8.08 13.12
C ILE A 164 -13.29 -6.87 13.49
N ALA A 165 -14.51 -6.81 12.96
CA ALA A 165 -15.41 -5.69 13.22
C ALA A 165 -15.78 -5.55 14.71
N LYS A 166 -15.64 -6.60 15.50
CA LYS A 166 -15.91 -6.58 16.94
C LYS A 166 -14.71 -6.15 17.78
N LEU A 167 -13.51 -6.10 17.19
CA LEU A 167 -12.29 -5.84 17.97
C LEU A 167 -12.11 -4.34 18.22
N PRO A 168 -11.76 -3.97 19.47
CA PRO A 168 -11.46 -2.56 19.77
C PRO A 168 -10.12 -2.15 19.16
N ASN A 169 -9.92 -0.85 19.02
CA ASN A 169 -8.67 -0.23 18.55
C ASN A 169 -8.31 -0.54 17.11
N LEU A 170 -9.17 -1.22 16.38
CA LEU A 170 -9.04 -1.45 14.93
C LEU A 170 -10.22 -0.84 14.21
N GLN A 171 -10.01 -0.43 12.99
CA GLN A 171 -11.07 -0.01 12.10
C GLN A 171 -10.96 -0.79 10.81
N LEU A 172 -11.98 -1.59 10.50
CA LEU A 172 -12.01 -2.35 9.26
C LEU A 172 -12.29 -1.41 8.11
N ARG A 173 -11.31 -1.26 7.21
CA ARG A 173 -11.39 -0.30 6.10
C ARG A 173 -11.60 -0.96 4.75
N GLY A 174 -11.38 -2.25 4.63
CA GLY A 174 -11.61 -2.94 3.36
C GLY A 174 -10.70 -4.12 3.10
N LEU A 175 -10.31 -4.25 1.83
CA LEU A 175 -9.59 -5.42 1.32
C LEU A 175 -8.30 -5.04 0.63
N MET A 176 -7.40 -6.02 0.56
CA MET A 176 -6.16 -5.92 -0.21
C MET A 176 -5.89 -7.24 -0.92
N ALA A 177 -5.32 -7.18 -2.09
CA ALA A 177 -4.82 -8.37 -2.78
C ALA A 177 -3.59 -8.05 -3.60
N ILE A 178 -2.75 -9.08 -3.76
CA ILE A 178 -1.60 -9.08 -4.66
C ILE A 178 -1.84 -10.25 -5.61
N PRO A 179 -2.55 -10.02 -6.74
CA PRO A 179 -2.82 -11.10 -7.68
C PRO A 179 -1.54 -11.68 -8.28
N ALA A 180 -1.62 -12.90 -8.78
CA ALA A 180 -0.52 -13.49 -9.53
C ALA A 180 -0.17 -12.61 -10.73
N PRO A 181 1.13 -12.54 -11.11
CA PRO A 181 1.51 -11.78 -12.30
C PRO A 181 0.74 -12.22 -13.53
N GLU A 182 0.24 -11.25 -14.28
CA GLU A 182 -0.54 -11.48 -15.49
C GLU A 182 -0.25 -10.35 -16.46
N SER A 183 0.08 -10.69 -17.70
CA SER A 183 0.44 -9.68 -18.69
C SER A 183 -0.76 -9.17 -19.50
N GLU A 184 -1.85 -9.93 -19.56
CA GLU A 184 -2.99 -9.57 -20.39
C GLU A 184 -4.03 -8.77 -19.61
N TYR A 185 -4.38 -7.60 -20.14
CA TYR A 185 -5.32 -6.68 -19.50
C TYR A 185 -6.67 -7.36 -19.18
N VAL A 186 -7.21 -8.12 -20.10
CA VAL A 186 -8.52 -8.76 -19.90
C VAL A 186 -8.51 -9.68 -18.68
N ARG A 187 -7.43 -10.42 -18.50
CA ARG A 187 -7.28 -11.32 -17.36
C ARG A 187 -7.00 -10.57 -16.07
N GLN A 188 -6.19 -9.51 -16.15
CA GLN A 188 -5.97 -8.62 -15.00
C GLN A 188 -7.29 -8.03 -14.53
N PHE A 189 -8.10 -7.56 -15.45
CA PHE A 189 -9.40 -6.97 -15.15
C PHE A 189 -10.34 -7.98 -14.52
N ALA A 190 -10.37 -9.21 -15.05
CA ALA A 190 -11.25 -10.25 -14.51
C ALA A 190 -10.95 -10.56 -13.04
N VAL A 191 -9.65 -10.66 -12.69
CA VAL A 191 -9.24 -10.90 -11.31
C VAL A 191 -9.57 -9.69 -10.43
N ALA A 192 -9.27 -8.49 -10.93
CA ALA A 192 -9.56 -7.25 -10.20
C ALA A 192 -11.07 -7.11 -9.94
N GLN A 193 -11.89 -7.52 -10.90
CA GLN A 193 -13.34 -7.43 -10.75
C GLN A 193 -13.86 -8.38 -9.67
N GLN A 194 -13.28 -9.56 -9.52
CA GLN A 194 -13.62 -10.45 -8.41
C GLN A 194 -13.39 -9.76 -7.06
N MET A 195 -12.29 -9.04 -6.94
CA MET A 195 -12.00 -8.27 -5.73
C MET A 195 -12.99 -7.12 -5.54
N ALA A 196 -13.34 -6.44 -6.61
CA ALA A 196 -14.31 -5.34 -6.55
C ALA A 196 -15.69 -5.82 -6.10
N VAL A 197 -16.12 -6.99 -6.54
CA VAL A 197 -17.39 -7.59 -6.12
C VAL A 197 -17.36 -7.92 -4.62
N ALA A 198 -16.27 -8.53 -4.15
CA ALA A 198 -16.11 -8.84 -2.73
C ALA A 198 -16.09 -7.55 -1.88
N PHE A 199 -15.41 -6.53 -2.36
CA PHE A 199 -15.34 -5.23 -1.71
C PHE A 199 -16.73 -4.58 -1.61
N ALA A 200 -17.48 -4.56 -2.70
CA ALA A 200 -18.83 -4.00 -2.72
C ALA A 200 -19.73 -4.72 -1.72
N ARG A 201 -19.67 -6.04 -1.66
CA ARG A 201 -20.45 -6.83 -0.70
C ARG A 201 -20.06 -6.49 0.74
N LEU A 202 -18.77 -6.40 1.03
CA LEU A 202 -18.28 -6.05 2.36
C LEU A 202 -18.77 -4.66 2.77
N LYS A 203 -18.75 -3.73 1.84
CA LYS A 203 -19.13 -2.35 2.06
C LYS A 203 -20.60 -2.20 2.48
N THR A 204 -21.46 -3.09 2.01
CA THR A 204 -22.87 -3.06 2.40
C THR A 204 -23.11 -3.46 3.85
N HIS A 205 -22.16 -4.20 4.45
CA HIS A 205 -22.30 -4.69 5.82
C HIS A 205 -21.54 -3.83 6.84
N TYR A 206 -20.51 -3.10 6.42
CA TYR A 206 -19.64 -2.34 7.33
C TYR A 206 -19.45 -0.91 6.81
N PRO A 207 -20.02 0.08 7.50
CA PRO A 207 -19.96 1.48 7.02
C PRO A 207 -18.55 2.06 6.93
N THR A 208 -17.59 1.50 7.66
CA THR A 208 -16.20 1.97 7.65
C THR A 208 -15.42 1.51 6.43
N VAL A 209 -15.96 0.58 5.66
CA VAL A 209 -15.27 0.00 4.51
C VAL A 209 -15.34 0.95 3.33
N ASP A 210 -14.16 1.42 2.89
CA ASP A 210 -14.04 2.40 1.82
C ASP A 210 -12.76 2.21 0.98
N THR A 211 -11.94 1.19 1.29
CA THR A 211 -10.62 1.05 0.69
C THR A 211 -10.43 -0.33 0.07
N LEU A 212 -10.12 -0.33 -1.21
CA LEU A 212 -9.68 -1.52 -1.93
C LEU A 212 -8.25 -1.27 -2.40
N SER A 213 -7.29 -1.88 -1.68
CA SER A 213 -5.87 -1.78 -2.00
C SER A 213 -5.55 -2.86 -3.04
N LEU A 214 -5.46 -2.45 -4.30
CA LEU A 214 -5.34 -3.35 -5.42
C LEU A 214 -4.69 -2.61 -6.58
N GLY A 215 -3.68 -3.22 -7.18
CA GLY A 215 -2.99 -2.66 -8.33
C GLY A 215 -1.59 -2.17 -8.00
N MET A 216 -0.67 -2.57 -8.85
CA MET A 216 0.73 -2.14 -8.86
C MET A 216 1.04 -1.64 -10.27
N SER A 217 2.30 -1.31 -10.56
CA SER A 217 2.65 -0.69 -11.84
C SER A 217 2.12 -1.44 -13.05
N ASP A 218 2.19 -2.78 -13.03
CA ASP A 218 1.89 -3.58 -14.21
C ASP A 218 0.39 -3.81 -14.45
N ASP A 219 -0.43 -3.72 -13.41
CA ASP A 219 -1.86 -3.98 -13.51
C ASP A 219 -2.74 -2.82 -13.01
N MET A 220 -2.13 -1.67 -12.79
CA MET A 220 -2.81 -0.50 -12.23
C MET A 220 -4.03 -0.08 -13.05
N GLU A 221 -3.91 -0.06 -14.36
CA GLU A 221 -5.00 0.37 -15.22
C GLU A 221 -6.24 -0.53 -15.08
N ALA A 222 -6.01 -1.84 -15.10
CA ALA A 222 -7.10 -2.81 -14.92
C ALA A 222 -7.70 -2.71 -13.53
N ALA A 223 -6.87 -2.54 -12.50
CA ALA A 223 -7.33 -2.41 -11.13
C ALA A 223 -8.22 -1.17 -10.95
N ILE A 224 -7.80 -0.05 -11.49
CA ILE A 224 -8.57 1.20 -11.41
C ILE A 224 -9.90 1.05 -12.17
N ALA A 225 -9.86 0.45 -13.36
CA ALA A 225 -11.08 0.22 -14.14
C ALA A 225 -12.07 -0.65 -13.39
N ALA A 226 -11.60 -1.61 -12.60
CA ALA A 226 -12.47 -2.51 -11.83
C ALA A 226 -13.01 -1.88 -10.54
N GLY A 227 -12.36 -0.82 -10.03
CA GLY A 227 -12.85 -0.15 -8.83
C GLY A 227 -11.86 0.00 -7.69
N SER A 228 -10.56 -0.26 -7.92
CA SER A 228 -9.54 -0.04 -6.90
C SER A 228 -9.58 1.40 -6.38
N THR A 229 -9.35 1.58 -5.08
CA THR A 229 -9.26 2.90 -4.48
C THR A 229 -7.86 3.26 -4.04
N MET A 230 -6.93 2.31 -4.07
CA MET A 230 -5.54 2.55 -3.66
C MET A 230 -4.62 1.68 -4.49
N VAL A 231 -3.63 2.30 -5.13
CA VAL A 231 -2.61 1.60 -5.91
C VAL A 231 -1.24 1.73 -5.24
N ARG A 232 -0.42 0.68 -5.32
CA ARG A 232 0.87 0.60 -4.62
C ARG A 232 1.99 0.63 -5.65
N ILE A 233 2.73 1.73 -5.70
CA ILE A 233 3.73 1.97 -6.72
C ILE A 233 5.09 2.24 -6.05
N GLY A 234 6.11 1.53 -6.44
CA GLY A 234 7.46 1.68 -5.87
C GLY A 234 8.51 2.09 -6.88
N THR A 235 8.91 1.17 -7.74
CA THR A 235 10.02 1.38 -8.68
C THR A 235 9.80 2.59 -9.60
N ALA A 236 8.58 2.78 -10.06
CA ALA A 236 8.28 3.92 -10.95
C ALA A 236 8.48 5.27 -10.27
N ILE A 237 8.42 5.32 -8.92
CA ILE A 237 8.65 6.55 -8.15
C ILE A 237 10.11 6.66 -7.76
N PHE A 238 10.66 5.63 -7.12
CA PHE A 238 11.96 5.68 -6.45
C PHE A 238 13.11 5.11 -7.26
N GLY A 239 12.83 4.48 -8.39
CA GLY A 239 13.83 3.79 -9.18
C GLY A 239 14.09 2.38 -8.70
N ALA A 240 14.92 1.66 -9.43
CA ALA A 240 15.24 0.28 -9.11
C ALA A 240 16.10 0.20 -7.84
N ARG A 241 16.03 -0.97 -7.18
CA ARG A 241 16.85 -1.24 -6.01
C ARG A 241 18.33 -1.18 -6.38
N ASP A 242 19.13 -0.50 -5.54
CA ASP A 242 20.57 -0.36 -5.77
C ASP A 242 21.30 -1.58 -5.20
N TYR A 243 21.51 -2.57 -6.04
CA TYR A 243 22.22 -3.80 -5.64
C TYR A 243 23.72 -3.56 -5.46
N SER A 244 24.30 -2.57 -6.14
CA SER A 244 25.73 -2.30 -6.04
C SER A 244 26.10 -1.80 -4.63
N LYS A 245 25.28 -0.96 -4.05
CA LYS A 245 25.46 -0.49 -2.67
C LYS A 245 25.40 -1.64 -1.68
N LYS A 246 24.47 -2.55 -1.90
CA LYS A 246 24.30 -3.70 -1.03
C LYS A 246 25.49 -4.64 -1.09
N GLN A 247 26.07 -4.83 -2.26
CA GLN A 247 27.23 -5.68 -2.46
C GLN A 247 28.50 -5.08 -1.91
N GLY A 248 28.58 -3.77 -1.80
CA GLY A 248 29.73 -3.04 -1.27
C GLY A 248 29.84 -3.11 0.24
N ILE A 249 28.86 -3.65 0.90
CA ILE A 249 28.88 -3.81 2.36
C ILE A 249 29.52 -5.15 2.71
#